data_dcf82458f1172a1933687df2a2443cf9
#
_entry.id   dcf82458f1172a1933687df2a2443cf9
#
_cell.length_a   1.000
_cell.length_b   1.000
_cell.length_c   1.000
_cell.angle_alpha   90.00
_cell.angle_beta   90.00
_cell.angle_gamma   90.00
#
_symmetry.space_group_name_H-M   'P 1'
#
loop_
_entity.id
_entity.type
_entity.pdbx_description
1 polymer ?
#
loop_
_entity_poly.entity_id
_entity_poly.type
_entity_poly.pdbx_seq_one_letter_code
_entity_poly.pdbx_strand_id
1 'polypeptide(L)'
;TEVKIKKTDKIKLESYKKEIKLDNKKYIIRIAKYGPVIQFKEFNKKENKDENKYISLVPYLKETGKDIESIKKDDIKLLINLPMKIGKINNKDIILKYARYGFYLSNGNKNASIFKQYIGLVLDSEFNKIKNLIDNEKIKFK
;
A
#
# COMPACT_ATOMS: atom_id res chain seq x y z
N THR A 1 10.30 -18.59 5.20
CA THR A 1 10.23 -19.95 4.67
C THR A 1 9.38 -19.98 3.41
N GLU A 2 9.98 -20.41 2.33
CA GLU A 2 9.25 -20.61 1.09
C GLU A 2 8.30 -21.79 1.24
N VAL A 3 7.02 -21.52 1.11
CA VAL A 3 6.02 -22.57 1.00
C VAL A 3 5.95 -22.97 -0.47
N LYS A 4 6.36 -24.16 -0.78
CA LYS A 4 6.20 -24.71 -2.13
C LYS A 4 4.72 -24.93 -2.39
N ILE A 5 4.16 -24.10 -3.25
CA ILE A 5 2.77 -24.19 -3.64
C ILE A 5 2.63 -25.35 -4.65
N LYS A 6 1.81 -26.34 -4.30
CA LYS A 6 1.47 -27.43 -5.21
C LYS A 6 0.64 -26.88 -6.36
N LYS A 7 0.67 -27.54 -7.51
CA LYS A 7 -0.07 -27.12 -8.72
C LYS A 7 -1.56 -26.92 -8.43
N THR A 8 -2.17 -27.77 -7.60
CA THR A 8 -3.56 -27.67 -7.19
C THR A 8 -3.82 -26.45 -6.32
N ASP A 9 -2.86 -26.10 -5.44
CA ASP A 9 -2.97 -24.94 -4.57
C ASP A 9 -2.85 -23.65 -5.37
N LYS A 10 -2.00 -23.63 -6.40
CA LYS A 10 -1.86 -22.49 -7.30
C LYS A 10 -3.18 -22.18 -8.02
N ILE A 11 -3.88 -23.20 -8.48
CA ILE A 11 -5.19 -23.04 -9.12
C ILE A 11 -6.22 -22.45 -8.15
N LYS A 12 -6.23 -22.92 -6.91
CA LYS A 12 -7.11 -22.40 -5.85
C LYS A 12 -6.78 -20.95 -5.54
N LEU A 13 -5.49 -20.59 -5.46
CA LEU A 13 -5.06 -19.22 -5.19
C LEU A 13 -5.45 -18.28 -6.34
N GLU A 14 -5.30 -18.69 -7.59
CA GLU A 14 -5.68 -17.90 -8.75
C GLU A 14 -7.18 -17.65 -8.83
N SER A 15 -8.01 -18.53 -8.23
CA SER A 15 -9.45 -18.35 -8.16
C SER A 15 -9.90 -17.56 -6.93
N TYR A 16 -8.99 -17.22 -6.02
CA TYR A 16 -9.33 -16.46 -4.82
C TYR A 16 -9.87 -15.08 -5.17
N LYS A 17 -11.04 -14.77 -4.63
CA LYS A 17 -11.65 -13.44 -4.76
C LYS A 17 -12.39 -13.11 -3.49
N LYS A 18 -12.17 -11.90 -3.00
CA LYS A 18 -12.88 -11.36 -1.84
C LYS A 18 -13.36 -9.96 -2.20
N GLU A 19 -14.66 -9.74 -2.05
CA GLU A 19 -15.26 -8.45 -2.34
C GLU A 19 -15.43 -7.65 -1.07
N ILE A 20 -14.99 -6.40 -1.09
CA ILE A 20 -15.17 -5.47 0.03
C ILE A 20 -15.80 -4.20 -0.51
N LYS A 21 -16.91 -3.76 0.13
CA LYS A 21 -17.55 -2.49 -0.19
C LYS A 21 -17.07 -1.41 0.76
N LEU A 22 -16.67 -0.27 0.20
CA LEU A 22 -16.22 0.88 0.94
C LEU A 22 -16.79 2.12 0.27
N ASP A 23 -17.59 2.91 1.00
CA ASP A 23 -18.22 4.14 0.50
C ASP A 23 -18.96 3.95 -0.84
N ASN A 24 -19.80 2.91 -0.91
CA ASN A 24 -20.58 2.54 -2.09
C ASN A 24 -19.75 2.12 -3.30
N LYS A 25 -18.46 1.87 -3.10
CA LYS A 25 -17.55 1.42 -4.14
C LYS A 25 -17.09 0.00 -3.84
N LYS A 26 -17.02 -0.83 -4.88
CA LYS A 26 -16.62 -2.22 -4.76
C LYS A 26 -15.13 -2.38 -5.01
N TYR A 27 -14.45 -3.07 -4.09
CA TYR A 27 -13.04 -3.43 -4.22
C TYR A 27 -12.93 -4.95 -4.20
N ILE A 28 -12.18 -5.50 -5.14
CA ILE A 28 -12.00 -6.95 -5.25
C ILE A 28 -10.54 -7.27 -4.94
N ILE A 29 -10.33 -8.12 -3.93
CA ILE A 29 -9.01 -8.66 -3.61
C ILE A 29 -8.89 -9.97 -4.34
N ARG A 30 -7.90 -10.09 -5.21
CA ARG A 30 -7.68 -11.30 -6.01
C ARG A 30 -6.19 -11.54 -6.24
N ILE A 31 -5.87 -12.72 -6.72
CA ILE A 31 -4.50 -13.06 -7.10
C ILE A 31 -4.42 -12.97 -8.62
N ALA A 32 -3.65 -12.00 -9.10
CA ALA A 32 -3.41 -11.75 -10.50
C ALA A 32 -2.07 -12.39 -10.93
N LYS A 33 -1.67 -12.17 -12.18
CA LYS A 33 -0.45 -12.74 -12.76
C LYS A 33 0.81 -12.52 -11.92
N TYR A 34 0.93 -11.33 -11.31
CA TYR A 34 2.12 -10.94 -10.55
C TYR A 34 1.88 -10.94 -9.03
N GLY A 35 0.83 -11.59 -8.57
CA GLY A 35 0.52 -11.73 -7.16
C GLY A 35 -0.77 -11.05 -6.72
N PRO A 36 -1.01 -10.93 -5.40
CA PRO A 36 -2.23 -10.33 -4.87
C PRO A 36 -2.38 -8.86 -5.25
N VAL A 37 -3.60 -8.48 -5.62
CA VAL A 37 -3.93 -7.10 -6.00
C VAL A 37 -5.28 -6.70 -5.43
N ILE A 38 -5.50 -5.38 -5.30
CA ILE A 38 -6.81 -4.78 -5.12
C ILE A 38 -7.26 -4.28 -6.49
N GLN A 39 -8.39 -4.76 -6.97
CA GLN A 39 -8.97 -4.32 -8.24
C GLN A 39 -10.20 -3.47 -7.97
N PHE A 40 -10.32 -2.33 -8.64
CA PHE A 40 -11.47 -1.46 -8.54
C PHE A 40 -11.67 -0.71 -9.84
N LYS A 41 -12.84 -0.08 -10.00
CA LYS A 41 -13.12 0.72 -11.20
C LYS A 41 -13.03 2.19 -10.88
N GLU A 42 -12.46 2.96 -11.82
CA GLU A 42 -12.37 4.39 -11.74
C GLU A 42 -12.83 4.99 -13.06
N PHE A 43 -13.65 6.03 -13.00
CA PHE A 43 -14.17 6.67 -14.19
C PHE A 43 -13.09 7.53 -14.86
N ASN A 44 -12.84 7.27 -16.13
CA ASN A 44 -11.91 8.05 -16.95
C ASN A 44 -12.68 9.08 -17.77
N LYS A 45 -12.55 10.35 -17.41
CA LYS A 45 -13.26 11.46 -18.07
C LYS A 45 -12.86 11.64 -19.54
N LYS A 46 -11.59 11.39 -19.88
CA LYS A 46 -11.10 11.52 -21.26
C LYS A 46 -11.72 10.48 -22.19
N GLU A 47 -11.85 9.25 -21.69
CA GLU A 47 -12.39 8.13 -22.47
C GLU A 47 -13.88 7.93 -22.25
N ASN A 48 -14.49 8.69 -21.32
CA ASN A 48 -15.90 8.60 -20.93
C ASN A 48 -16.35 7.16 -20.64
N LYS A 49 -15.52 6.44 -19.88
CA LYS A 49 -15.81 5.06 -19.47
C LYS A 49 -15.12 4.70 -18.17
N ASP A 50 -15.62 3.65 -17.52
CA ASP A 50 -14.97 3.08 -16.35
C ASP A 50 -13.74 2.28 -16.76
N GLU A 51 -12.66 2.42 -16.01
CA GLU A 51 -11.43 1.66 -16.19
C GLU A 51 -11.13 0.84 -14.95
N ASN A 52 -10.59 -0.36 -15.15
CA ASN A 52 -10.07 -1.16 -14.04
C ASN A 52 -8.74 -0.59 -13.56
N LYS A 53 -8.63 -0.38 -12.27
CA LYS A 53 -7.39 0.02 -11.61
C LYS A 53 -6.94 -1.09 -10.68
N TYR A 54 -5.64 -1.19 -10.47
CA TYR A 54 -5.04 -2.24 -9.67
C TYR A 54 -4.01 -1.65 -8.72
N ILE A 55 -4.03 -2.10 -7.47
CA ILE A 55 -2.98 -1.79 -6.50
C ILE A 55 -2.36 -3.11 -6.09
N SER A 56 -1.04 -3.25 -6.26
CA SER A 56 -0.34 -4.46 -5.82
C SER A 56 -0.35 -4.55 -4.30
N LEU A 57 -0.75 -5.69 -3.77
CA LEU A 57 -0.68 -5.97 -2.34
C LEU A 57 0.64 -6.60 -1.94
N VAL A 58 1.47 -7.02 -2.90
CA VAL A 58 2.71 -7.75 -2.61
C VAL A 58 3.61 -7.00 -1.63
N PRO A 59 3.97 -5.72 -1.87
CA PRO A 59 4.81 -5.01 -0.90
C PRO A 59 4.12 -4.82 0.45
N TYR A 60 2.82 -4.52 0.43
CA TYR A 60 2.05 -4.30 1.67
C TYR A 60 2.04 -5.54 2.56
N LEU A 61 1.74 -6.70 1.99
CA LEU A 61 1.72 -7.96 2.74
C LEU A 61 3.10 -8.31 3.27
N LYS A 62 4.13 -8.07 2.47
CA LYS A 62 5.52 -8.33 2.87
C LYS A 62 5.96 -7.45 4.03
N GLU A 63 5.64 -6.15 3.97
CA GLU A 63 6.08 -5.20 4.99
C GLU A 63 5.27 -5.29 6.29
N THR A 64 3.98 -5.62 6.20
CA THR A 64 3.12 -5.74 7.38
C THR A 64 3.07 -7.13 7.97
N GLY A 65 3.47 -8.15 7.21
CA GLY A 65 3.35 -9.55 7.61
C GLY A 65 1.92 -10.08 7.54
N LYS A 66 0.99 -9.33 6.93
CA LYS A 66 -0.40 -9.75 6.80
C LYS A 66 -0.58 -10.78 5.69
N ASP A 67 -1.62 -11.61 5.81
CA ASP A 67 -2.06 -12.53 4.77
C ASP A 67 -3.11 -11.86 3.89
N ILE A 68 -3.27 -12.37 2.66
CA ILE A 68 -4.31 -11.87 1.77
C ILE A 68 -5.71 -11.97 2.40
N GLU A 69 -5.95 -13.01 3.18
CA GLU A 69 -7.25 -13.22 3.84
C GLU A 69 -7.54 -12.21 4.95
N SER A 70 -6.51 -11.61 5.53
CA SER A 70 -6.63 -10.64 6.61
C SER A 70 -6.86 -9.21 6.14
N ILE A 71 -6.87 -8.96 4.83
CA ILE A 71 -7.11 -7.63 4.28
C ILE A 71 -8.55 -7.22 4.54
N LYS A 72 -8.72 -6.04 5.16
CA LYS A 72 -10.01 -5.47 5.56
C LYS A 72 -10.19 -4.07 5.00
N LYS A 73 -11.33 -3.44 5.30
CA LYS A 73 -11.64 -2.08 4.85
C LYS A 73 -10.55 -1.07 5.18
N ASP A 74 -9.98 -1.14 6.37
CA ASP A 74 -8.94 -0.20 6.80
C ASP A 74 -7.68 -0.30 5.95
N ASP A 75 -7.29 -1.51 5.55
CA ASP A 75 -6.14 -1.72 4.67
C ASP A 75 -6.38 -1.08 3.30
N ILE A 76 -7.57 -1.30 2.74
CA ILE A 76 -7.95 -0.74 1.45
C ILE A 76 -7.99 0.79 1.53
N LYS A 77 -8.62 1.33 2.59
CA LYS A 77 -8.74 2.77 2.80
C LYS A 77 -7.36 3.43 2.85
N LEU A 78 -6.40 2.81 3.52
CA LEU A 78 -5.03 3.31 3.57
C LEU A 78 -4.42 3.36 2.18
N LEU A 79 -4.46 2.23 1.45
CA LEU A 79 -3.77 2.11 0.16
C LEU A 79 -4.37 2.98 -0.94
N ILE A 80 -5.69 3.14 -0.98
CA ILE A 80 -6.35 3.97 -2.00
C ILE A 80 -6.17 5.47 -1.76
N ASN A 81 -5.85 5.88 -0.53
CA ASN A 81 -5.63 7.29 -0.19
C ASN A 81 -4.19 7.75 -0.41
N LEU A 82 -3.32 6.87 -0.83
CA LEU A 82 -1.94 7.22 -1.12
C LEU A 82 -1.80 7.76 -2.56
N PRO A 83 -0.91 8.73 -2.83
CA PRO A 83 -0.01 9.38 -1.87
C PRO A 83 -0.75 10.32 -0.92
N MET A 84 -0.25 10.42 0.32
CA MET A 84 -0.91 11.18 1.37
C MET A 84 0.08 12.10 2.09
N LYS A 85 -0.28 13.37 2.19
CA LYS A 85 0.52 14.33 2.97
C LYS A 85 0.35 14.01 4.47
N ILE A 86 1.46 13.78 5.16
CA ILE A 86 1.44 13.47 6.59
C ILE A 86 1.93 14.61 7.47
N GLY A 87 2.57 15.62 6.90
CA GLY A 87 3.05 16.77 7.64
C GLY A 87 3.96 17.64 6.80
N LYS A 88 4.68 18.55 7.48
CA LYS A 88 5.59 19.50 6.84
C LYS A 88 6.85 19.66 7.70
N ILE A 89 8.01 19.61 7.06
CA ILE A 89 9.30 19.84 7.70
C ILE A 89 10.09 20.82 6.84
N ASN A 90 10.59 21.93 7.46
CA ASN A 90 11.37 22.94 6.76
C ASN A 90 10.68 23.48 5.50
N ASN A 91 9.38 23.75 5.59
CA ASN A 91 8.53 24.25 4.52
C ASN A 91 8.36 23.26 3.34
N LYS A 92 8.72 22.00 3.55
CA LYS A 92 8.51 20.96 2.55
C LYS A 92 7.46 19.98 3.03
N ASP A 93 6.50 19.67 2.18
CA ASP A 93 5.48 18.67 2.49
C ASP A 93 6.11 17.28 2.54
N ILE A 94 5.80 16.53 3.58
CA ILE A 94 6.21 15.15 3.72
C ILE A 94 5.06 14.28 3.28
N ILE A 95 5.28 13.46 2.26
CA ILE A 95 4.25 12.67 1.60
C ILE A 95 4.58 11.19 1.74
N LEU A 96 3.61 10.43 2.24
CA LEU A 96 3.71 8.97 2.30
C LEU A 96 3.28 8.42 0.95
N LYS A 97 4.14 7.62 0.34
CA LYS A 97 3.92 6.99 -0.95
C LYS A 97 4.08 5.47 -0.85
N TYR A 98 3.49 4.78 -1.80
CA TYR A 98 3.55 3.33 -1.89
C TYR A 98 3.83 2.95 -3.35
N ALA A 99 4.83 2.12 -3.55
CA ALA A 99 5.24 1.69 -4.87
C ALA A 99 5.75 0.25 -4.83
N ARG A 100 6.35 -0.20 -5.90
CA ARG A 100 6.85 -1.57 -6.08
C ARG A 100 7.69 -2.09 -4.91
N TYR A 101 8.47 -1.22 -4.28
CA TYR A 101 9.36 -1.60 -3.17
C TYR A 101 8.75 -1.33 -1.80
N GLY A 102 7.48 -0.96 -1.74
CA GLY A 102 6.76 -0.72 -0.51
C GLY A 102 6.55 0.77 -0.20
N PHE A 103 6.38 1.07 1.07
CA PHE A 103 6.17 2.44 1.54
C PHE A 103 7.47 3.23 1.59
N TYR A 104 7.38 4.50 1.23
CA TYR A 104 8.49 5.44 1.36
C TYR A 104 7.95 6.85 1.58
N LEU A 105 8.82 7.75 2.05
CA LEU A 105 8.48 9.14 2.24
C LEU A 105 9.14 9.98 1.15
N SER A 106 8.48 11.07 0.76
CA SER A 106 9.02 12.03 -0.20
C SER A 106 8.88 13.43 0.37
N ASN A 107 9.92 14.27 0.18
CA ASN A 107 9.84 15.70 0.52
C ASN A 107 9.72 16.59 -0.73
N GLY A 108 9.40 15.99 -1.87
CA GLY A 108 9.31 16.67 -3.16
C GLY A 108 10.59 16.61 -3.98
N ASN A 109 11.76 16.62 -3.33
CA ASN A 109 13.05 16.57 -4.00
C ASN A 109 13.76 15.24 -3.82
N LYS A 110 13.63 14.64 -2.65
CA LYS A 110 14.30 13.40 -2.29
C LYS A 110 13.33 12.42 -1.68
N ASN A 111 13.70 11.14 -1.72
CA ASN A 111 12.92 10.06 -1.15
C ASN A 111 13.65 9.43 0.03
N ALA A 112 12.89 8.90 0.98
CA ALA A 112 13.43 8.19 2.13
C ALA A 112 12.77 6.82 2.21
N SER A 113 13.60 5.77 2.23
CA SER A 113 13.12 4.41 2.50
C SER A 113 12.75 4.28 3.97
N ILE A 114 11.73 3.47 4.25
CA ILE A 114 11.31 3.19 5.61
C ILE A 114 11.71 1.76 5.94
N PHE A 115 12.60 1.57 6.93
CA PHE A 115 12.98 0.24 7.37
C PHE A 115 11.75 -0.50 7.89
N LYS A 116 11.70 -1.80 7.67
CA LYS A 116 10.56 -2.65 8.04
C LYS A 116 10.14 -2.46 9.50
N GLN A 117 11.09 -2.31 10.39
CA GLN A 117 10.84 -2.12 11.83
C GLN A 117 10.09 -0.85 12.16
N TYR A 118 10.09 0.15 11.26
CA TYR A 118 9.41 1.43 11.46
C TYR A 118 8.09 1.54 10.69
N ILE A 119 7.76 0.58 9.84
CA ILE A 119 6.54 0.65 9.00
C ILE A 119 5.28 0.80 9.86
N GLY A 120 5.12 -0.04 10.87
CA GLY A 120 3.96 0.02 11.76
C GLY A 120 3.83 1.37 12.44
N LEU A 121 4.96 1.91 12.91
CA LEU A 121 4.97 3.22 13.56
C LEU A 121 4.59 4.33 12.58
N VAL A 122 5.10 4.31 11.36
CA VAL A 122 4.77 5.31 10.34
C VAL A 122 3.30 5.25 9.95
N LEU A 123 2.72 4.05 9.82
CA LEU A 123 1.32 3.89 9.42
C LEU A 123 0.32 4.23 10.53
N ASP A 124 0.70 4.01 11.80
CA ASP A 124 -0.22 4.15 12.94
C ASP A 124 0.01 5.41 13.77
N SER A 125 1.07 6.15 13.52
CA SER A 125 1.52 7.19 14.44
C SER A 125 1.20 8.61 13.96
N GLU A 126 1.14 9.51 14.94
CA GLU A 126 1.08 10.95 14.71
C GLU A 126 2.38 11.42 14.05
N PHE A 127 2.29 12.51 13.32
CA PHE A 127 3.42 13.06 12.57
C PHE A 127 4.64 13.36 13.46
N ASN A 128 4.42 13.78 14.72
CA ASN A 128 5.54 14.07 15.63
C ASN A 128 6.48 12.89 15.82
N LYS A 129 5.96 11.67 15.87
CA LYS A 129 6.78 10.47 16.02
C LYS A 129 7.57 10.17 14.75
N ILE A 130 6.95 10.41 13.59
CA ILE A 130 7.62 10.26 12.29
C ILE A 130 8.74 11.30 12.18
N LYS A 131 8.45 12.54 12.57
CA LYS A 131 9.46 13.61 12.57
C LYS A 131 10.65 13.25 13.45
N ASN A 132 10.42 12.65 14.63
CA ASN A 132 11.50 12.18 15.50
C ASN A 132 12.41 11.15 14.82
N LEU A 133 11.83 10.23 14.03
CA LEU A 133 12.60 9.26 13.28
C LEU A 133 13.47 9.94 12.22
N ILE A 134 12.96 10.99 11.59
CA ILE A 134 13.71 11.76 10.60
C ILE A 134 14.83 12.55 11.28
N ASP A 135 14.52 13.24 12.37
CA ASP A 135 15.50 14.06 13.12
C ASP A 135 16.62 13.19 13.72
N ASN A 136 16.32 11.96 14.11
CA ASN A 136 17.30 11.01 14.68
C ASN A 136 17.97 10.14 13.62
N GLU A 137 17.81 10.49 12.36
CA GLU A 137 18.42 9.80 11.22
C GLU A 137 18.03 8.32 11.07
N LYS A 138 16.89 7.92 11.62
CA LYS A 138 16.31 6.58 11.41
C LYS A 138 15.61 6.48 10.07
N ILE A 139 15.16 7.62 9.55
CA ILE A 139 14.62 7.78 8.21
C ILE A 139 15.43 8.91 7.56
N LYS A 140 16.09 8.62 6.43
CA LYS A 140 16.97 9.57 5.76
C LYS A 140 16.52 9.82 4.32
N PHE A 141 16.38 11.08 3.96
CA PHE A 141 16.13 11.49 2.57
C PHE A 141 17.45 11.50 1.78
N LYS A 142 17.45 10.78 0.67
CA LYS A 142 18.62 10.63 -0.17
C LYS A 142 18.36 11.04 -1.60
#